data_a9db3c4898714044268e6fee6d782619
#
_entry.id   a9db3c4898714044268e6fee6d782619
#
_cell.length_a   1.000
_cell.length_b   1.000
_cell.length_c   1.000
_cell.angle_alpha   90.00
_cell.angle_beta   90.00
_cell.angle_gamma   90.00
#
_symmetry.space_group_name_H-M   'P 1'
#
loop_
_entity.id
_entity.type
_entity.pdbx_description
1 polymer ?
#
loop_
_entity_poly.entity_id
_entity_poly.type
_entity_poly.pdbx_seq_one_letter_code
_entity_poly.pdbx_strand_id
1 'polypeptide(L)'
;MQLRYVYSELGQGLRRNLSMHLAVVLTLFVSLTLVGIGVLFNQQAAKAADHWGNQLQITVYLCRLNDSNPVCPNPVTEAQKAEIEAVVEDNPEVASYRFESGEVALEKAKELYGEELFSGDNPALTAEDMPQTIWITLEDPEQYEGISSAVQGLDGVSRVRDLREQV
;
A
#
# COMPACT_ATOMS: atom_id res chain seq x y z
N MET A 1 61.47 1.81 16.47
CA MET A 1 62.12 2.54 15.36
C MET A 1 61.64 2.10 13.97
N GLN A 2 61.10 0.91 13.77
CA GLN A 2 60.72 0.39 12.44
C GLN A 2 59.47 1.03 11.84
N LEU A 3 58.44 1.35 12.64
CA LEU A 3 57.20 1.94 12.14
C LEU A 3 57.39 3.30 11.44
N ARG A 4 58.30 4.11 11.93
CA ARG A 4 58.59 5.45 11.39
C ARG A 4 59.22 5.37 10.00
N TYR A 5 60.03 4.34 9.79
CA TYR A 5 60.69 4.06 8.51
C TYR A 5 59.67 3.59 7.47
N VAL A 6 58.79 2.67 7.86
CA VAL A 6 57.70 2.17 7.00
C VAL A 6 56.77 3.29 6.54
N TYR A 7 56.38 4.20 7.42
CA TYR A 7 55.54 5.34 7.06
C TYR A 7 56.26 6.32 6.11
N SER A 8 57.57 6.50 6.26
CA SER A 8 58.38 7.35 5.38
C SER A 8 58.50 6.78 3.98
N GLU A 9 58.74 5.48 3.87
CA GLU A 9 58.84 4.78 2.57
C GLU A 9 57.49 4.68 1.85
N LEU A 10 56.43 4.39 2.58
CA LEU A 10 55.05 4.42 2.04
C LEU A 10 54.70 5.80 1.47
N GLY A 11 55.01 6.87 2.22
CA GLY A 11 54.74 8.25 1.78
C GLY A 11 55.51 8.64 0.51
N GLN A 12 56.75 8.17 0.39
CA GLN A 12 57.59 8.44 -0.76
C GLN A 12 57.15 7.63 -1.99
N GLY A 13 56.74 6.36 -1.80
CA GLY A 13 56.21 5.51 -2.84
C GLY A 13 54.87 6.04 -3.38
N LEU A 14 53.98 6.52 -2.49
CA LEU A 14 52.71 7.13 -2.89
C LEU A 14 52.91 8.41 -3.73
N ARG A 15 53.84 9.29 -3.33
CA ARG A 15 54.10 10.54 -4.07
C ARG A 15 54.71 10.30 -5.45
N ARG A 16 55.51 9.25 -5.61
CA ARG A 16 56.16 8.93 -6.88
C ARG A 16 55.24 8.36 -7.93
N ASN A 17 54.13 7.70 -7.50
CA ASN A 17 53.12 7.10 -8.39
C ASN A 17 51.70 7.59 -8.09
N LEU A 18 51.56 8.89 -7.78
CA LEU A 18 50.29 9.48 -7.35
C LEU A 18 49.13 9.29 -8.35
N SER A 19 49.46 9.39 -9.66
CA SER A 19 48.45 9.19 -10.72
C SER A 19 47.90 7.77 -10.76
N MET A 20 48.76 6.77 -10.53
CA MET A 20 48.35 5.36 -10.52
C MET A 20 47.47 5.06 -9.27
N HIS A 21 47.84 5.58 -8.11
CA HIS A 21 47.05 5.42 -6.89
C HIS A 21 45.73 6.14 -6.98
N LEU A 22 45.70 7.34 -7.56
CA LEU A 22 44.47 8.09 -7.79
C LEU A 22 43.52 7.33 -8.72
N ALA A 23 44.06 6.73 -9.80
CA ALA A 23 43.22 5.93 -10.71
C ALA A 23 42.59 4.72 -10.01
N VAL A 24 43.36 3.99 -9.18
CA VAL A 24 42.87 2.85 -8.42
C VAL A 24 41.78 3.28 -7.41
N VAL A 25 42.03 4.37 -6.65
CA VAL A 25 41.05 4.89 -5.68
C VAL A 25 39.78 5.34 -6.38
N LEU A 26 39.89 6.04 -7.51
CA LEU A 26 38.73 6.47 -8.31
C LEU A 26 37.93 5.27 -8.83
N THR A 27 38.59 4.26 -9.33
CA THR A 27 37.91 3.04 -9.82
C THR A 27 37.17 2.33 -8.69
N LEU A 28 37.78 2.18 -7.53
CA LEU A 28 37.16 1.58 -6.36
C LEU A 28 36.01 2.41 -5.87
N PHE A 29 36.12 3.75 -5.84
CA PHE A 29 35.08 4.65 -5.43
C PHE A 29 33.85 4.53 -6.36
N VAL A 30 34.07 4.57 -7.68
CA VAL A 30 32.98 4.42 -8.66
C VAL A 30 32.33 3.05 -8.54
N SER A 31 33.10 1.98 -8.41
CA SER A 31 32.56 0.62 -8.25
C SER A 31 31.71 0.48 -7.00
N LEU A 32 32.20 0.96 -5.84
CA LEU A 32 31.46 0.90 -4.59
C LEU A 32 30.19 1.78 -4.63
N THR A 33 30.28 2.94 -5.28
CA THR A 33 29.10 3.81 -5.47
C THR A 33 28.03 3.13 -6.32
N LEU A 34 28.42 2.48 -7.42
CA LEU A 34 27.47 1.75 -8.26
C LEU A 34 26.81 0.58 -7.53
N VAL A 35 27.59 -0.17 -6.74
CA VAL A 35 27.03 -1.23 -5.88
C VAL A 35 26.05 -0.67 -4.86
N GLY A 36 26.42 0.44 -4.18
CA GLY A 36 25.56 1.10 -3.21
C GLY A 36 24.25 1.60 -3.83
N ILE A 37 24.32 2.22 -5.00
CA ILE A 37 23.13 2.65 -5.76
C ILE A 37 22.29 1.43 -6.14
N GLY A 38 22.88 0.35 -6.61
CA GLY A 38 22.15 -0.88 -6.97
C GLY A 38 21.38 -1.47 -5.79
N VAL A 39 21.99 -1.53 -4.61
CA VAL A 39 21.32 -1.99 -3.38
C VAL A 39 20.16 -1.08 -2.99
N LEU A 40 20.35 0.25 -3.06
CA LEU A 40 19.30 1.22 -2.76
C LEU A 40 18.12 1.11 -3.75
N PHE A 41 18.39 0.99 -5.04
CA PHE A 41 17.34 0.78 -6.04
C PHE A 41 16.55 -0.51 -5.80
N ASN A 42 17.24 -1.61 -5.47
CA ASN A 42 16.54 -2.87 -5.17
C ASN A 42 15.63 -2.75 -3.95
N GLN A 43 16.07 -2.08 -2.88
CA GLN A 43 15.24 -1.85 -1.70
C GLN A 43 14.06 -0.91 -1.97
N GLN A 44 14.26 0.11 -2.79
CA GLN A 44 13.19 1.03 -3.17
C GLN A 44 12.18 0.36 -4.11
N ALA A 45 12.64 -0.48 -5.05
CA ALA A 45 11.76 -1.24 -5.93
C ALA A 45 10.86 -2.20 -5.15
N ALA A 46 11.40 -2.90 -4.14
CA ALA A 46 10.59 -3.75 -3.27
C ALA A 46 9.52 -2.95 -2.51
N LYS A 47 9.89 -1.82 -1.90
CA LYS A 47 8.92 -0.94 -1.21
C LYS A 47 7.90 -0.32 -2.17
N ALA A 48 8.30 0.02 -3.38
CA ALA A 48 7.38 0.51 -4.40
C ALA A 48 6.40 -0.59 -4.81
N ALA A 49 6.87 -1.82 -5.04
CA ALA A 49 6.00 -2.94 -5.38
C ALA A 49 4.96 -3.22 -4.28
N ASP A 50 5.38 -3.21 -3.01
CA ASP A 50 4.47 -3.36 -1.87
C ASP A 50 3.45 -2.20 -1.79
N HIS A 51 3.90 -0.97 -2.04
CA HIS A 51 3.03 0.20 -2.00
C HIS A 51 2.03 0.21 -3.16
N TRP A 52 2.47 -0.10 -4.37
CA TRP A 52 1.62 -0.16 -5.56
C TRP A 52 0.72 -1.39 -5.56
N GLY A 53 1.19 -2.54 -5.06
CA GLY A 53 0.37 -3.73 -4.87
C GLY A 53 -0.84 -3.47 -3.95
N ASN A 54 -0.63 -2.69 -2.89
CA ASN A 54 -1.71 -2.26 -2.01
C ASN A 54 -2.67 -1.22 -2.63
N GLN A 55 -2.26 -0.54 -3.70
CA GLN A 55 -3.12 0.42 -4.42
C GLN A 55 -3.99 -0.24 -5.50
N LEU A 56 -3.63 -1.45 -5.95
CA LEU A 56 -4.41 -2.23 -6.92
C LEU A 56 -5.47 -3.09 -6.21
N GLN A 57 -6.13 -2.55 -5.19
CA GLN A 57 -7.16 -3.22 -4.44
C GLN A 57 -8.53 -2.91 -5.02
N ILE A 58 -9.39 -3.93 -5.04
CA ILE A 58 -10.82 -3.75 -5.28
C ILE A 58 -11.45 -3.39 -3.95
N THR A 59 -12.22 -2.31 -3.93
CA THR A 59 -12.96 -1.89 -2.74
C THR A 59 -14.45 -2.14 -2.95
N VAL A 60 -15.02 -3.00 -2.15
CA VAL A 60 -16.46 -3.27 -2.11
C VAL A 60 -17.08 -2.40 -1.01
N TYR A 61 -17.96 -1.50 -1.39
CA TYR A 61 -18.71 -0.65 -0.47
C TYR A 61 -20.03 -1.33 -0.14
N LEU A 62 -20.30 -1.53 1.14
CA LEU A 62 -21.55 -2.11 1.60
C LEU A 62 -22.63 -1.02 1.78
N CYS A 63 -23.88 -1.44 1.68
CA CYS A 63 -25.04 -0.57 1.90
C CYS A 63 -25.04 -0.02 3.31
N ARG A 64 -25.21 1.30 3.45
CA ARG A 64 -25.28 2.01 4.72
C ARG A 64 -26.64 2.63 4.96
N LEU A 65 -26.84 3.16 6.17
CA LEU A 65 -28.02 3.96 6.48
C LEU A 65 -28.02 5.22 5.59
N ASN A 66 -29.17 5.54 5.00
CA ASN A 66 -29.34 6.68 4.08
C ASN A 66 -28.38 6.65 2.87
N ASP A 67 -28.10 5.45 2.34
CA ASP A 67 -27.32 5.34 1.11
C ASP A 67 -28.06 6.02 -0.05
N SER A 68 -27.31 6.78 -0.86
CA SER A 68 -27.87 7.45 -2.05
C SER A 68 -28.09 6.48 -3.22
N ASN A 69 -27.57 5.25 -3.12
CA ASN A 69 -27.73 4.26 -4.18
C ASN A 69 -29.11 3.58 -4.09
N PRO A 70 -29.93 3.61 -5.16
CA PRO A 70 -31.25 2.99 -5.17
C PRO A 70 -31.24 1.48 -4.89
N VAL A 71 -30.14 0.78 -5.11
CA VAL A 71 -30.00 -0.66 -4.80
C VAL A 71 -29.83 -0.93 -3.31
N CYS A 72 -29.64 0.11 -2.50
CA CYS A 72 -29.43 0.05 -1.06
C CYS A 72 -30.61 0.65 -0.27
N PRO A 73 -31.79 0.03 -0.26
CA PRO A 73 -32.91 0.55 0.50
C PRO A 73 -32.76 0.47 2.01
N ASN A 74 -31.88 -0.44 2.48
CA ASN A 74 -31.56 -0.66 3.88
C ASN A 74 -30.05 -0.88 4.07
N PRO A 75 -29.53 -0.66 5.29
CA PRO A 75 -28.16 -1.02 5.62
C PRO A 75 -27.93 -2.52 5.45
N VAL A 76 -26.69 -2.89 5.13
CA VAL A 76 -26.28 -4.29 5.02
C VAL A 76 -26.51 -5.02 6.35
N THR A 77 -27.08 -6.23 6.28
CA THR A 77 -27.28 -7.12 7.43
C THR A 77 -26.05 -8.01 7.66
N GLU A 78 -25.90 -8.56 8.88
CA GLU A 78 -24.80 -9.49 9.19
C GLU A 78 -24.86 -10.76 8.32
N ALA A 79 -26.06 -11.23 7.95
CA ALA A 79 -26.21 -12.37 7.06
C ALA A 79 -25.69 -12.07 5.64
N GLN A 80 -26.00 -10.88 5.12
CA GLN A 80 -25.50 -10.43 3.81
C GLN A 80 -23.98 -10.23 3.84
N LYS A 81 -23.43 -9.69 4.92
CA LYS A 81 -21.98 -9.57 5.08
C LYS A 81 -21.30 -10.93 5.02
N ALA A 82 -21.81 -11.90 5.78
CA ALA A 82 -21.27 -13.25 5.79
C ALA A 82 -21.32 -13.93 4.41
N GLU A 83 -22.40 -13.67 3.64
CA GLU A 83 -22.54 -14.15 2.26
C GLU A 83 -21.49 -13.50 1.33
N ILE A 84 -21.32 -12.19 1.43
CA ILE A 84 -20.32 -11.45 0.62
C ILE A 84 -18.90 -11.91 0.97
N GLU A 85 -18.59 -12.05 2.27
CA GLU A 85 -17.29 -12.55 2.72
C GLU A 85 -17.02 -13.96 2.22
N ALA A 86 -18.01 -14.87 2.26
CA ALA A 86 -17.87 -16.22 1.74
C ALA A 86 -17.57 -16.24 0.22
N VAL A 87 -18.26 -15.38 -0.57
CA VAL A 87 -17.98 -15.25 -2.00
C VAL A 87 -16.57 -14.73 -2.27
N VAL A 88 -16.10 -13.78 -1.44
CA VAL A 88 -14.73 -13.24 -1.56
C VAL A 88 -13.69 -14.29 -1.16
N GLU A 89 -13.91 -15.02 -0.08
CA GLU A 89 -12.98 -16.03 0.44
C GLU A 89 -12.84 -17.24 -0.49
N ASP A 90 -13.93 -17.66 -1.11
CA ASP A 90 -13.95 -18.83 -2.02
C ASP A 90 -13.44 -18.49 -3.43
N ASN A 91 -13.18 -17.22 -3.74
CA ASN A 91 -12.80 -16.79 -5.08
C ASN A 91 -11.28 -16.99 -5.32
N PRO A 92 -10.87 -17.74 -6.35
CA PRO A 92 -9.45 -18.02 -6.62
C PRO A 92 -8.62 -16.80 -7.07
N GLU A 93 -9.24 -15.69 -7.46
CA GLU A 93 -8.55 -14.44 -7.82
C GLU A 93 -8.10 -13.65 -6.58
N VAL A 94 -8.59 -14.01 -5.38
CA VAL A 94 -8.37 -13.28 -4.12
C VAL A 94 -7.18 -13.85 -3.37
N ALA A 95 -6.13 -13.03 -3.19
CA ALA A 95 -4.99 -13.35 -2.33
C ALA A 95 -5.30 -13.14 -0.85
N SER A 96 -6.00 -12.05 -0.55
CA SER A 96 -6.41 -11.70 0.80
C SER A 96 -7.52 -10.65 0.76
N TYR A 97 -8.29 -10.56 1.85
CA TYR A 97 -9.24 -9.48 2.02
C TYR A 97 -9.22 -8.94 3.45
N ARG A 98 -9.76 -7.73 3.62
CA ARG A 98 -9.87 -7.06 4.92
C ARG A 98 -11.20 -6.32 4.98
N PHE A 99 -11.96 -6.62 6.04
CA PHE A 99 -13.15 -5.86 6.38
C PHE A 99 -12.78 -4.60 7.17
N GLU A 100 -13.41 -3.49 6.84
CA GLU A 100 -13.27 -2.21 7.54
C GLU A 100 -14.67 -1.74 7.97
N SER A 101 -14.88 -1.62 9.28
CA SER A 101 -16.15 -1.16 9.85
C SER A 101 -16.34 0.35 9.70
N GLY A 102 -17.58 0.83 9.84
CA GLY A 102 -17.87 2.26 9.87
C GLY A 102 -17.17 3.00 11.00
N GLU A 103 -16.90 2.34 12.13
CA GLU A 103 -16.15 2.91 13.26
C GLU A 103 -14.71 3.20 12.87
N VAL A 104 -14.04 2.24 12.22
CA VAL A 104 -12.66 2.41 11.74
C VAL A 104 -12.60 3.47 10.64
N ALA A 105 -13.60 3.50 9.76
CA ALA A 105 -13.70 4.53 8.73
C ALA A 105 -13.89 5.92 9.34
N LEU A 106 -14.69 6.05 10.42
CA LEU A 106 -14.87 7.29 11.16
C LEU A 106 -13.57 7.75 11.85
N GLU A 107 -12.82 6.84 12.48
CA GLU A 107 -11.53 7.18 13.09
C GLU A 107 -10.54 7.73 12.04
N LYS A 108 -10.42 7.07 10.90
CA LYS A 108 -9.59 7.57 9.79
C LYS A 108 -10.07 8.94 9.29
N ALA A 109 -11.38 9.15 9.20
CA ALA A 109 -11.92 10.44 8.81
C ALA A 109 -11.57 11.55 9.82
N LYS A 110 -11.61 11.24 11.13
CA LYS A 110 -11.16 12.18 12.18
C LYS A 110 -9.68 12.54 12.07
N GLU A 111 -8.83 11.56 11.79
CA GLU A 111 -7.40 11.80 11.57
C GLU A 111 -7.13 12.70 10.36
N LEU A 112 -7.89 12.53 9.27
CA LEU A 112 -7.70 13.26 8.01
C LEU A 112 -8.29 14.66 8.04
N TYR A 113 -9.47 14.82 8.63
CA TYR A 113 -10.25 16.08 8.57
C TYR A 113 -10.31 16.83 9.89
N GLY A 114 -9.74 16.27 10.97
CA GLY A 114 -9.76 16.82 12.32
C GLY A 114 -11.00 16.37 13.11
N GLU A 115 -10.86 16.28 14.42
CA GLU A 115 -11.91 15.81 15.32
C GLU A 115 -13.13 16.75 15.44
N GLU A 116 -12.96 18.03 15.14
CA GLU A 116 -13.99 19.06 15.33
C GLU A 116 -15.27 18.80 14.54
N LEU A 117 -15.15 18.17 13.35
CA LEU A 117 -16.30 17.84 12.49
C LEU A 117 -17.12 16.65 12.96
N PHE A 118 -16.53 15.82 13.83
CA PHE A 118 -17.09 14.52 14.24
C PHE A 118 -17.39 14.44 15.74
N SER A 119 -17.17 15.54 16.48
CA SER A 119 -17.34 15.61 17.93
C SER A 119 -18.38 16.67 18.29
N GLY A 120 -18.99 16.55 19.49
CA GLY A 120 -19.97 17.49 20.01
C GLY A 120 -21.36 16.87 20.21
N ASP A 121 -22.31 17.66 20.68
CA ASP A 121 -23.68 17.21 20.98
C ASP A 121 -24.50 16.86 19.72
N ASN A 122 -24.02 17.23 18.54
CA ASN A 122 -24.68 16.94 17.25
C ASN A 122 -23.62 16.77 16.16
N PRO A 123 -22.89 15.63 16.15
CA PRO A 123 -21.84 15.39 15.17
C PRO A 123 -22.44 15.34 13.75
N ALA A 124 -21.71 15.91 12.78
CA ALA A 124 -22.17 15.94 11.39
C ALA A 124 -22.23 14.54 10.76
N LEU A 125 -21.38 13.62 11.23
CA LEU A 125 -21.30 12.24 10.77
C LEU A 125 -21.03 11.30 11.96
N THR A 126 -21.67 10.15 11.94
CA THR A 126 -21.52 9.06 12.91
C THR A 126 -20.91 7.82 12.24
N ALA A 127 -20.59 6.79 13.01
CA ALA A 127 -20.12 5.53 12.47
C ALA A 127 -21.15 4.84 11.55
N GLU A 128 -22.43 5.06 11.77
CA GLU A 128 -23.53 4.53 10.96
C GLU A 128 -23.64 5.21 9.57
N ASP A 129 -23.16 6.44 9.48
CA ASP A 129 -23.11 7.20 8.22
C ASP A 129 -21.88 6.85 7.39
N MET A 130 -20.85 6.20 8.01
CA MET A 130 -19.66 5.78 7.31
C MET A 130 -19.89 4.48 6.54
N PRO A 131 -19.34 4.36 5.31
CA PRO A 131 -19.45 3.12 4.57
C PRO A 131 -18.60 2.03 5.24
N GLN A 132 -19.19 0.85 5.39
CA GLN A 132 -18.42 -0.36 5.65
C GLN A 132 -17.83 -0.85 4.33
N THR A 133 -16.58 -1.31 4.34
CA THR A 133 -15.88 -1.69 3.12
C THR A 133 -15.15 -3.01 3.28
N ILE A 134 -15.08 -3.77 2.18
CA ILE A 134 -14.20 -4.92 2.04
C ILE A 134 -13.12 -4.55 1.04
N TRP A 135 -11.87 -4.61 1.49
CA TRP A 135 -10.69 -4.37 0.67
C TRP A 135 -10.16 -5.71 0.19
N ILE A 136 -10.14 -5.93 -1.10
CA ILE A 136 -9.73 -7.19 -1.72
C ILE A 136 -8.39 -6.98 -2.43
N THR A 137 -7.40 -7.78 -2.06
CA THR A 137 -6.10 -7.87 -2.75
C THR A 137 -6.14 -9.09 -3.66
N LEU A 138 -5.77 -8.92 -4.92
CA LEU A 138 -5.79 -9.98 -5.91
C LEU A 138 -4.47 -10.76 -5.92
N GLU A 139 -4.53 -12.06 -6.28
CA GLU A 139 -3.34 -12.87 -6.58
C GLU A 139 -2.61 -12.35 -7.82
N ASP A 140 -3.38 -12.08 -8.87
CA ASP A 140 -2.90 -11.46 -10.11
C ASP A 140 -3.70 -10.17 -10.35
N PRO A 141 -3.05 -9.01 -10.31
CA PRO A 141 -3.73 -7.73 -10.54
C PRO A 141 -4.43 -7.61 -11.91
N GLU A 142 -4.04 -8.41 -12.90
CA GLU A 142 -4.67 -8.39 -14.23
C GLU A 142 -5.96 -9.23 -14.28
N GLN A 143 -6.16 -10.13 -13.32
CA GLN A 143 -7.34 -11.01 -13.22
C GLN A 143 -8.28 -10.50 -12.11
N TYR A 144 -9.20 -9.64 -12.45
CA TYR A 144 -10.12 -8.99 -11.50
C TYR A 144 -11.59 -9.08 -11.89
N GLU A 145 -11.86 -9.46 -13.14
CA GLU A 145 -13.22 -9.43 -13.69
C GLU A 145 -14.12 -10.46 -13.00
N GLY A 146 -13.58 -11.60 -12.60
CA GLY A 146 -14.31 -12.67 -11.94
C GLY A 146 -14.82 -12.23 -10.57
N ILE A 147 -13.93 -11.75 -9.70
CA ILE A 147 -14.33 -11.30 -8.36
C ILE A 147 -15.19 -10.04 -8.42
N SER A 148 -14.88 -9.08 -9.30
CA SER A 148 -15.67 -7.87 -9.46
C SER A 148 -17.10 -8.19 -9.87
N SER A 149 -17.29 -9.09 -10.85
CA SER A 149 -18.61 -9.54 -11.29
C SER A 149 -19.35 -10.36 -10.23
N ALA A 150 -18.63 -11.20 -9.47
CA ALA A 150 -19.21 -12.04 -8.43
C ALA A 150 -19.79 -11.20 -7.28
N VAL A 151 -19.13 -10.11 -6.88
CA VAL A 151 -19.57 -9.29 -5.75
C VAL A 151 -20.54 -8.17 -6.14
N GLN A 152 -20.50 -7.67 -7.38
CA GLN A 152 -21.31 -6.52 -7.82
C GLN A 152 -22.82 -6.77 -7.81
N GLY A 153 -23.24 -8.03 -7.91
CA GLY A 153 -24.65 -8.41 -7.96
C GLY A 153 -25.24 -8.88 -6.61
N LEU A 154 -24.45 -8.89 -5.54
CA LEU A 154 -24.87 -9.40 -4.24
C LEU A 154 -25.71 -8.36 -3.48
N ASP A 155 -26.72 -8.86 -2.77
CA ASP A 155 -27.53 -8.04 -1.87
C ASP A 155 -26.65 -7.47 -0.74
N GLY A 156 -26.83 -6.19 -0.45
CA GLY A 156 -26.01 -5.49 0.56
C GLY A 156 -24.77 -4.83 0.00
N VAL A 157 -24.43 -5.01 -1.28
CA VAL A 157 -23.34 -4.29 -1.97
C VAL A 157 -23.88 -3.02 -2.61
N SER A 158 -23.34 -1.88 -2.20
CA SER A 158 -23.69 -0.58 -2.77
C SER A 158 -22.95 -0.34 -4.09
N ARG A 159 -21.65 -0.59 -4.10
CA ARG A 159 -20.80 -0.44 -5.29
C ARG A 159 -19.50 -1.18 -5.12
N VAL A 160 -18.92 -1.55 -6.25
CA VAL A 160 -17.55 -2.06 -6.36
C VAL A 160 -16.72 -0.98 -7.03
N ARG A 161 -15.54 -0.68 -6.49
CA ARG A 161 -14.61 0.28 -7.03
C ARG A 161 -13.29 -0.40 -7.32
N ASP A 162 -12.89 -0.36 -8.57
CA ASP A 162 -11.54 -0.69 -9.00
C ASP A 162 -10.75 0.61 -9.20
N LEU A 163 -9.60 0.73 -8.55
CA LEU A 163 -8.76 1.92 -8.67
C LEU A 163 -8.11 2.05 -10.05
N ARG A 164 -8.10 0.97 -10.85
CA ARG A 164 -7.57 0.98 -12.22
C ARG A 164 -8.46 1.71 -13.23
N GLU A 165 -9.76 1.76 -13.01
CA GLU A 165 -10.69 2.47 -13.89
C GLU A 165 -10.55 4.01 -13.83
N GLN A 166 -9.67 4.52 -12.97
CA GLN A 166 -9.49 5.96 -12.74
C GLN A 166 -8.18 6.54 -13.29
N VAL A 167 -7.38 5.75 -14.03
CA VAL A 167 -6.12 6.19 -14.63
C VAL A 167 -6.26 6.43 -16.13
#